data_6740ea55fad85117688bf270a119d321
#
_entry.id   6740ea55fad85117688bf270a119d321
#
_cell.length_a   1.000
_cell.length_b   1.000
_cell.length_c   1.000
_cell.angle_alpha   90.00
_cell.angle_beta   90.00
_cell.angle_gamma   90.00
#
_symmetry.space_group_name_H-M   'P 1'
#
loop_
_entity.id
_entity.type
_entity.pdbx_description
1 polymer ?
#
loop_
_entity_poly.entity_id
_entity_poly.type
_entity_poly.pdbx_seq_one_letter_code
_entity_poly.pdbx_strand_id
1 'polypeptide(L)'
;MRVLAIDPGLTRCGIGVIESSNMSMVGVGVLKSSVEDSIELRLMDIDSQIREWITLHNPDVIAIERVFSQQNLRTVMGTAQVAGVALLAAAQSNIKVVMHTPSEVKAA
;
A
#
# COMPACT_ATOMS: atom_id res chain seq x y z
N MET A 1 -13.66 8.02 -10.15
CA MET A 1 -13.41 7.35 -8.85
C MET A 1 -11.93 7.43 -8.50
N ARG A 2 -11.64 7.63 -7.24
CA ARG A 2 -10.27 7.81 -6.77
C ARG A 2 -9.72 6.49 -6.22
N VAL A 3 -8.55 6.08 -6.71
CA VAL A 3 -7.91 4.82 -6.33
C VAL A 3 -6.58 5.11 -5.63
N LEU A 4 -6.41 4.57 -4.42
CA LEU A 4 -5.15 4.60 -3.70
C LEU A 4 -4.45 3.26 -3.96
N ALA A 5 -3.33 3.29 -4.66
CA ALA A 5 -2.57 2.10 -5.00
C ALA A 5 -1.38 1.95 -4.06
N ILE A 6 -1.19 0.74 -3.53
CA ILE A 6 -0.12 0.44 -2.58
C ILE A 6 0.71 -0.74 -3.10
N ASP A 7 2.02 -0.53 -3.20
CA ASP A 7 3.01 -1.57 -3.48
C ASP A 7 3.72 -1.87 -2.16
N PRO A 8 3.33 -2.93 -1.44
CA PRO A 8 3.82 -3.17 -0.08
C PRO A 8 5.31 -3.41 -0.01
N GLY A 9 5.95 -2.79 0.97
CA GLY A 9 7.35 -2.99 1.28
C GLY A 9 7.65 -2.41 2.65
N LEU A 10 8.48 -3.09 3.42
CA LEU A 10 8.76 -2.67 4.80
C LEU A 10 9.69 -1.47 4.87
N THR A 11 10.74 -1.47 4.05
CA THR A 11 11.69 -0.35 4.00
C THR A 11 11.19 0.76 3.09
N ARG A 12 10.60 0.39 1.96
CA ARG A 12 10.04 1.31 0.96
C ARG A 12 8.69 0.77 0.52
N CYS A 13 7.64 1.49 0.82
CA CYS A 13 6.29 1.12 0.42
C CYS A 13 5.81 2.14 -0.60
N GLY A 14 5.66 1.73 -1.85
CA GLY A 14 5.18 2.61 -2.91
C GLY A 14 3.71 2.95 -2.71
N ILE A 15 3.34 4.20 -2.96
CA ILE A 15 1.96 4.64 -2.83
C ILE A 15 1.64 5.68 -3.89
N GLY A 16 0.42 5.63 -4.43
CA GLY A 16 -0.01 6.58 -5.44
C GLY A 16 -1.53 6.73 -5.44
N VAL A 17 -1.99 7.87 -5.88
CA VAL A 17 -3.43 8.14 -6.00
C VAL A 17 -3.75 8.48 -7.46
N ILE A 18 -4.71 7.78 -8.02
CA ILE A 18 -5.13 7.94 -9.40
C ILE A 18 -6.60 8.32 -9.44
N GLU A 19 -6.93 9.34 -10.22
CA GLU A 19 -8.30 9.66 -10.54
C GLU A 19 -8.66 8.93 -11.83
N SER A 20 -9.52 7.88 -11.73
CA SER A 20 -9.79 7.00 -12.85
C SER A 20 -10.65 7.66 -13.95
N SER A 21 -11.43 8.68 -13.60
CA SER A 21 -12.31 9.35 -14.57
C SER A 21 -11.53 10.02 -15.71
N ASN A 22 -10.34 10.54 -15.43
CA ASN A 22 -9.48 11.17 -16.42
C ASN A 22 -8.07 10.55 -16.46
N MET A 23 -7.87 9.44 -15.73
CA MET A 23 -6.60 8.73 -15.65
C MET A 23 -5.42 9.61 -15.23
N SER A 24 -5.69 10.62 -14.39
CA SER A 24 -4.63 11.51 -13.91
C SER A 24 -4.04 11.01 -12.59
N MET A 25 -2.74 11.19 -12.45
CA MET A 25 -2.02 10.92 -11.20
C MET A 25 -2.20 12.11 -10.27
N VAL A 26 -2.90 11.90 -9.16
CA VAL A 26 -3.17 12.95 -8.16
C VAL A 26 -2.01 13.09 -7.18
N GLY A 27 -1.36 11.98 -6.86
CA GLY A 27 -0.22 12.00 -5.96
C GLY A 27 0.58 10.71 -6.07
N VAL A 28 1.87 10.80 -5.75
CA VAL A 28 2.76 9.64 -5.74
C VAL A 28 3.81 9.85 -4.65
N GLY A 29 4.20 8.78 -4.00
CA GLY A 29 5.21 8.85 -2.94
C GLY A 29 5.75 7.50 -2.54
N VAL A 30 6.64 7.51 -1.57
CA VAL A 30 7.21 6.30 -0.98
C VAL A 30 7.12 6.46 0.53
N LEU A 31 6.45 5.52 1.18
CA LEU A 31 6.42 5.45 2.63
C LEU A 31 7.66 4.68 3.09
N LYS A 32 8.30 5.15 4.14
CA LYS A 32 9.53 4.55 4.66
C LYS A 32 9.41 4.26 6.13
N SER A 33 10.09 3.19 6.57
CA SER A 33 10.28 2.91 7.98
C SER A 33 11.76 2.70 8.25
N SER A 34 12.20 2.97 9.48
CA SER A 34 13.61 2.87 9.83
C SER A 34 14.03 1.43 10.09
N VAL A 35 15.14 1.00 9.46
CA VAL A 35 15.71 -0.33 9.72
C VAL A 35 16.25 -0.44 11.14
N GLU A 36 16.44 0.69 11.83
CA GLU A 36 16.89 0.73 13.23
C GLU A 36 15.77 0.35 14.21
N ASP A 37 14.50 0.48 13.79
CA ASP A 37 13.37 0.20 14.66
C ASP A 37 12.99 -1.28 14.61
N SER A 38 12.34 -1.74 15.68
CA SER A 38 11.76 -3.08 15.74
C SER A 38 10.58 -3.18 14.76
N ILE A 39 10.21 -4.41 14.38
CA ILE A 39 9.18 -4.65 13.35
C ILE A 39 7.84 -4.02 13.72
N GLU A 40 7.42 -4.13 14.97
CA GLU A 40 6.12 -3.58 15.38
C GLU A 40 6.07 -2.06 15.25
N LEU A 41 7.18 -1.37 15.54
CA LEU A 41 7.27 0.08 15.38
C LEU A 41 7.33 0.50 13.92
N ARG A 42 8.01 -0.29 13.10
CA ARG A 42 8.06 -0.05 11.65
C ARG A 42 6.68 -0.18 11.02
N LEU A 43 5.93 -1.21 11.42
CA LEU A 43 4.56 -1.42 10.91
C LEU A 43 3.62 -0.32 11.40
N MET A 44 3.77 0.12 12.63
CA MET A 44 2.99 1.23 13.17
C MET A 44 3.24 2.52 12.39
N ASP A 45 4.48 2.78 12.03
CA ASP A 45 4.87 3.95 11.25
C ASP A 45 4.28 3.90 9.83
N ILE A 46 4.37 2.74 9.17
CA ILE A 46 3.77 2.55 7.83
C ILE A 46 2.25 2.71 7.91
N ASP A 47 1.61 2.13 8.92
CA ASP A 47 0.16 2.27 9.14
C ASP A 47 -0.25 3.73 9.27
N SER A 48 0.46 4.48 10.09
CA SER A 48 0.21 5.90 10.29
C SER A 48 0.29 6.69 8.99
N GLN A 49 1.30 6.42 8.18
CA GLN A 49 1.48 7.09 6.90
C GLN A 49 0.39 6.71 5.90
N ILE A 50 0.00 5.44 5.84
CA ILE A 50 -1.11 5.00 4.98
C ILE A 50 -2.40 5.74 5.37
N ARG A 51 -2.67 5.84 6.67
CA ARG A 51 -3.88 6.53 7.15
C ARG A 51 -3.87 8.02 6.83
N GLU A 52 -2.70 8.66 6.84
CA GLU A 52 -2.58 10.05 6.41
C GLU A 52 -2.97 10.21 4.94
N TRP A 53 -2.51 9.29 4.08
CA TRP A 53 -2.86 9.30 2.66
C TRP A 53 -4.37 9.07 2.45
N ILE A 54 -4.97 8.16 3.21
CA ILE A 54 -6.41 7.90 3.16
C ILE A 54 -7.19 9.16 3.53
N THR A 55 -6.80 9.82 4.62
CA THR A 55 -7.46 11.03 5.10
C THR A 55 -7.33 12.18 4.10
N LEU A 56 -6.13 12.35 3.54
CA LEU A 56 -5.85 13.45 2.63
C LEU A 56 -6.57 13.29 1.29
N HIS A 57 -6.61 12.07 0.76
CA HIS A 57 -7.10 11.83 -0.59
C HIS A 57 -8.52 11.25 -0.66
N ASN A 58 -9.02 10.74 0.45
CA ASN A 58 -10.37 10.17 0.55
C ASN A 58 -10.68 9.21 -0.62
N PRO A 59 -9.90 8.12 -0.78
CA PRO A 59 -10.08 7.23 -1.93
C PRO A 59 -11.37 6.41 -1.84
N ASP A 60 -11.90 6.03 -2.98
CA ASP A 60 -13.05 5.14 -3.09
C ASP A 60 -12.65 3.67 -3.00
N VAL A 61 -11.45 3.36 -3.47
CA VAL A 61 -10.92 1.99 -3.52
C VAL A 61 -9.44 2.04 -3.17
N ILE A 62 -8.98 1.03 -2.45
CA ILE A 62 -7.55 0.80 -2.20
C ILE A 62 -7.14 -0.44 -2.99
N ALA A 63 -6.17 -0.28 -3.88
CA ALA A 63 -5.63 -1.36 -4.69
C ALA A 63 -4.27 -1.77 -4.10
N ILE A 64 -4.13 -3.03 -3.74
CA ILE A 64 -2.92 -3.56 -3.11
C ILE A 64 -2.31 -4.61 -4.03
N GLU A 65 -1.01 -4.48 -4.33
CA GLU A 65 -0.29 -5.46 -5.12
C GLU A 65 -0.11 -6.75 -4.32
N ARG A 66 -0.39 -7.89 -4.96
CA ARG A 66 -0.25 -9.21 -4.32
C ARG A 66 1.22 -9.52 -4.08
N VAL A 67 1.49 -10.16 -2.93
CA VAL A 67 2.82 -10.62 -2.56
C VAL A 67 3.13 -11.94 -3.28
N PHE A 68 4.32 -12.03 -3.88
CA PHE A 68 4.79 -13.26 -4.54
C PHE A 68 5.86 -13.95 -3.72
N SER A 69 5.83 -15.28 -3.72
CA SER A 69 6.78 -16.11 -3.00
C SER A 69 8.15 -16.24 -3.69
N GLN A 70 8.36 -15.60 -4.82
CA GLN A 70 9.61 -15.67 -5.59
C GLN A 70 10.75 -14.84 -4.99
N GLN A 71 10.45 -13.94 -4.05
CA GLN A 71 11.45 -13.17 -3.34
C GLN A 71 12.03 -14.02 -2.21
N ASN A 72 13.18 -13.60 -1.64
CA ASN A 72 13.72 -14.31 -0.50
C ASN A 72 12.77 -14.15 0.71
N LEU A 73 12.83 -15.10 1.65
CA LEU A 73 11.90 -15.17 2.78
C LEU A 73 11.86 -13.87 3.59
N ARG A 74 13.00 -13.23 3.78
CA ARG A 74 13.09 -12.01 4.56
C ARG A 74 12.27 -10.88 3.92
N THR A 75 12.42 -10.70 2.62
CA THR A 75 11.68 -9.67 1.87
C THR A 75 10.20 -9.99 1.79
N VAL A 76 9.86 -11.27 1.56
CA VAL A 76 8.47 -11.72 1.47
C VAL A 76 7.73 -11.49 2.79
N MET A 77 8.38 -11.80 3.92
CA MET A 77 7.76 -11.59 5.24
C MET A 77 7.42 -10.13 5.48
N GLY A 78 8.38 -9.23 5.28
CA GLY A 78 8.14 -7.80 5.46
C GLY A 78 7.06 -7.26 4.54
N THR A 79 7.09 -7.67 3.28
CA THR A 79 6.08 -7.27 2.29
C THR A 79 4.69 -7.76 2.69
N ALA A 80 4.58 -9.02 3.14
CA ALA A 80 3.30 -9.58 3.59
C ALA A 80 2.76 -8.86 4.83
N GLN A 81 3.63 -8.51 5.76
CA GLN A 81 3.24 -7.78 6.97
C GLN A 81 2.69 -6.40 6.62
N VAL A 82 3.33 -5.68 5.70
CA VAL A 82 2.85 -4.37 5.25
C VAL A 82 1.53 -4.51 4.49
N ALA A 83 1.40 -5.54 3.66
CA ALA A 83 0.13 -5.81 2.97
C ALA A 83 -1.00 -6.03 3.98
N GLY A 84 -0.73 -6.77 5.07
CA GLY A 84 -1.71 -6.96 6.14
C GLY A 84 -2.10 -5.66 6.83
N VAL A 85 -1.14 -4.79 7.08
CA VAL A 85 -1.39 -3.46 7.66
C VAL A 85 -2.28 -2.63 6.73
N ALA A 86 -1.99 -2.63 5.43
CA ALA A 86 -2.78 -1.90 4.44
C ALA A 86 -4.22 -2.43 4.36
N LEU A 87 -4.39 -3.75 4.41
CA LEU A 87 -5.72 -4.38 4.43
C LEU A 87 -6.50 -3.93 5.65
N LEU A 88 -5.87 -3.95 6.82
CA LEU A 88 -6.51 -3.53 8.07
C LEU A 88 -6.90 -2.06 8.03
N ALA A 89 -6.01 -1.20 7.56
CA ALA A 89 -6.27 0.24 7.45
C ALA A 89 -7.47 0.50 6.55
N ALA A 90 -7.56 -0.21 5.41
CA ALA A 90 -8.68 -0.10 4.49
C ALA A 90 -10.00 -0.52 5.16
N ALA A 91 -9.99 -1.67 5.82
CA ALA A 91 -11.19 -2.19 6.50
C ALA A 91 -11.68 -1.23 7.58
N GLN A 92 -10.78 -0.72 8.39
CA GLN A 92 -11.13 0.22 9.46
C GLN A 92 -11.59 1.57 8.93
N SER A 93 -11.24 1.90 7.69
CA SER A 93 -11.69 3.12 7.02
C SER A 93 -12.93 2.88 6.16
N ASN A 94 -13.47 1.67 6.17
CA ASN A 94 -14.64 1.26 5.37
C ASN A 94 -14.43 1.49 3.87
N ILE A 95 -13.22 1.21 3.38
CA ILE A 95 -12.87 1.36 1.98
C ILE A 95 -12.70 -0.01 1.34
N LYS A 96 -13.28 -0.21 0.16
CA LYS A 96 -13.17 -1.45 -0.60
C LYS A 96 -11.73 -1.70 -1.03
N VAL A 97 -11.28 -2.96 -0.92
CA VAL A 97 -9.94 -3.38 -1.33
C VAL A 97 -10.02 -4.24 -2.58
N VAL A 98 -9.10 -4.01 -3.50
CA VAL A 98 -8.86 -4.86 -4.66
C VAL A 98 -7.41 -5.32 -4.61
N MET A 99 -7.20 -6.64 -4.73
CA MET A 99 -5.85 -7.23 -4.79
C MET A 99 -5.54 -7.55 -6.24
N HIS A 100 -4.32 -7.27 -6.68
CA HIS A 100 -3.92 -7.61 -8.04
C HIS A 100 -2.43 -7.94 -8.12
N THR A 101 -2.06 -8.74 -9.12
CA THR A 101 -0.67 -9.12 -9.38
C THR A 101 0.03 -8.01 -10.15
N PRO A 102 1.37 -7.97 -10.13
CA PRO A 102 2.12 -7.05 -10.98
C PRO A 102 1.77 -7.20 -12.46
N SER A 103 1.48 -8.43 -12.92
CA SER A 103 1.08 -8.68 -14.30
C SER A 103 -0.24 -8.02 -14.64
N GLU A 104 -1.22 -8.07 -13.72
CA GLU A 104 -2.50 -7.43 -13.89
C GLU A 104 -2.37 -5.92 -13.97
N VAL A 105 -1.50 -5.35 -13.13
CA VAL A 105 -1.23 -3.91 -13.12
C VAL A 105 -0.61 -3.47 -14.45
N LYS A 106 0.37 -4.23 -14.96
CA LYS A 106 1.02 -3.91 -16.23
C LYS A 106 0.07 -4.03 -17.42
N ALA A 107 -0.91 -4.94 -17.34
CA ALA A 107 -1.88 -5.14 -18.40
C ALA A 107 -2.95 -4.06 -18.41
N ALA A 108 -3.17 -3.43 -17.28
CA ALA A 108 -4.13 -2.35 -17.16
C ALA A 108 -3.56 -1.05 -17.71
#